data_ab50d5eff86f319e4143c847b0a45aad
#
_entry.id   ab50d5eff86f319e4143c847b0a45aad
#
_cell.length_a   1.000
_cell.length_b   1.000
_cell.length_c   1.000
_cell.angle_alpha   90.00
_cell.angle_beta   90.00
_cell.angle_gamma   90.00
#
_symmetry.space_group_name_H-M   'P 1'
#
loop_
_entity.id
_entity.type
_entity.pdbx_description
1 polymer ?
#
loop_
_entity_poly.entity_id
_entity_poly.type
_entity_poly.pdbx_seq_one_letter_code
_entity_poly.pdbx_strand_id
1 'polypeptide(L)'
;MSTPIKVMTFNMRISTPVDGDNWFRNRKPKIAEVIRRENPDIIGFQEVNEEMQDFLTETFPEYIILGHGRKEDYSWEGTPIAFRKSRFLLHTFRERWLSLEEDLPGSRLHGMGQSDCPRVFLCAELIDRTCYKPFSFYNVHLDHLYETAAQTVETALLYRDIGASPFPYVLTGDFNAMPDSTVVKTILATNGRLRTVNATENIGGTFHGFGRYEPAVDQIDYVFTNMKTDPAESYLVPDDSACGYYYSDHYAVCAYVSID
;
A
#
# COMPACT_ATOMS: atom_id res chain seq x y z
N MET A 1 -20.50 -12.60 -13.64
CA MET A 1 -19.24 -12.59 -12.86
C MET A 1 -18.72 -11.16 -12.91
N SER A 2 -18.25 -10.61 -11.80
CA SER A 2 -17.64 -9.29 -11.78
C SER A 2 -16.33 -9.31 -12.58
N THR A 3 -15.99 -8.19 -13.23
CA THR A 3 -14.69 -8.04 -13.88
C THR A 3 -13.61 -7.97 -12.79
N PRO A 4 -12.52 -8.74 -12.86
CA PRO A 4 -11.44 -8.67 -11.89
C PRO A 4 -10.93 -7.23 -11.72
N ILE A 5 -10.59 -6.88 -10.49
CA ILE A 5 -9.98 -5.60 -10.12
C ILE A 5 -8.47 -5.80 -10.10
N LYS A 6 -7.75 -5.07 -10.94
CA LYS A 6 -6.28 -5.03 -10.87
C LYS A 6 -5.84 -4.08 -9.76
N VAL A 7 -5.26 -4.64 -8.72
CA VAL A 7 -4.73 -3.95 -7.54
C VAL A 7 -3.22 -3.81 -7.68
N MET A 8 -2.69 -2.64 -7.31
CA MET A 8 -1.24 -2.44 -7.19
C MET A 8 -0.92 -1.92 -5.78
N THR A 9 0.12 -2.42 -5.15
CA THR A 9 0.81 -1.75 -4.04
C THR A 9 2.15 -1.24 -4.52
N PHE A 10 2.51 0.00 -4.15
CA PHE A 10 3.70 0.63 -4.67
C PHE A 10 4.33 1.58 -3.64
N ASN A 11 5.36 1.10 -2.93
CA ASN A 11 6.24 2.00 -2.21
C ASN A 11 7.08 2.77 -3.23
N MET A 12 6.85 4.07 -3.33
CA MET A 12 7.47 4.94 -4.34
C MET A 12 8.84 5.46 -3.92
N ARG A 13 9.31 5.15 -2.72
CA ARG A 13 10.47 5.78 -2.09
C ARG A 13 10.37 7.30 -2.07
N ILE A 14 10.38 7.88 -0.91
CA ILE A 14 10.22 9.34 -0.70
C ILE A 14 11.20 10.15 -1.56
N SER A 15 10.77 11.35 -1.97
CA SER A 15 11.65 12.30 -2.68
C SER A 15 12.73 12.82 -1.75
N THR A 16 13.96 12.36 -1.94
CA THR A 16 15.14 12.84 -1.19
C THR A 16 16.37 12.93 -2.10
N PRO A 17 17.13 14.05 -2.07
CA PRO A 17 18.33 14.19 -2.86
C PRO A 17 19.46 13.25 -2.41
N VAL A 18 19.36 12.64 -1.24
CA VAL A 18 20.33 11.64 -0.73
C VAL A 18 20.41 10.41 -1.63
N ASP A 19 19.34 10.09 -2.36
CA ASP A 19 19.28 8.95 -3.27
C ASP A 19 20.06 9.18 -4.59
N GLY A 20 20.69 10.35 -4.78
CA GLY A 20 21.58 10.63 -5.94
C GLY A 20 20.85 10.47 -7.27
N ASP A 21 21.34 9.58 -8.14
CA ASP A 21 20.74 9.30 -9.46
C ASP A 21 19.32 8.72 -9.33
N ASN A 22 19.02 8.04 -8.23
CA ASN A 22 17.70 7.52 -7.89
C ASN A 22 16.79 8.55 -7.19
N TRP A 23 17.16 9.84 -7.14
CA TRP A 23 16.25 10.85 -6.61
C TRP A 23 14.94 10.88 -7.39
N PHE A 24 13.79 11.00 -6.69
CA PHE A 24 12.45 10.99 -7.28
C PHE A 24 12.32 11.83 -8.55
N ARG A 25 12.95 13.02 -8.60
CA ARG A 25 12.89 13.91 -9.77
C ARG A 25 13.42 13.26 -11.04
N ASN A 26 14.41 12.38 -10.94
CA ASN A 26 14.93 11.61 -12.05
C ASN A 26 14.03 10.43 -12.40
N ARG A 27 13.36 9.85 -11.40
CA ARG A 27 12.52 8.65 -11.53
C ARG A 27 11.12 8.91 -12.08
N LYS A 28 10.64 10.17 -12.07
CA LYS A 28 9.29 10.58 -12.56
C LYS A 28 8.89 9.93 -13.89
N PRO A 29 9.70 9.97 -14.97
CA PRO A 29 9.32 9.38 -16.25
C PRO A 29 9.09 7.87 -16.17
N LYS A 30 9.96 7.17 -15.45
CA LYS A 30 9.90 5.71 -15.29
C LYS A 30 8.72 5.28 -14.43
N ILE A 31 8.44 6.01 -13.33
CA ILE A 31 7.24 5.82 -12.51
C ILE A 31 5.98 5.99 -13.37
N ALA A 32 5.93 7.05 -14.19
CA ALA A 32 4.79 7.29 -15.06
C ALA A 32 4.61 6.18 -16.11
N GLU A 33 5.70 5.68 -16.68
CA GLU A 33 5.69 4.56 -17.62
C GLU A 33 5.14 3.29 -16.96
N VAL A 34 5.65 2.95 -15.77
CA VAL A 34 5.22 1.76 -15.00
C VAL A 34 3.72 1.81 -14.73
N ILE A 35 3.21 2.93 -14.17
CA ILE A 35 1.78 3.04 -13.84
C ILE A 35 0.91 2.98 -15.12
N ARG A 36 1.34 3.60 -16.23
CA ARG A 36 0.60 3.52 -17.51
C ARG A 36 0.62 2.13 -18.11
N ARG A 37 1.75 1.46 -18.10
CA ARG A 37 1.91 0.09 -18.63
C ARG A 37 1.06 -0.89 -17.85
N GLU A 38 1.15 -0.85 -16.54
CA GLU A 38 0.39 -1.75 -15.66
C GLU A 38 -1.10 -1.41 -15.64
N ASN A 39 -1.45 -0.14 -15.79
CA ASN A 39 -2.83 0.31 -15.92
C ASN A 39 -3.75 -0.23 -14.81
N PRO A 40 -3.37 -0.15 -13.51
CA PRO A 40 -4.16 -0.71 -12.42
C PRO A 40 -5.50 0.02 -12.24
N ASP A 41 -6.47 -0.68 -11.66
CA ASP A 41 -7.76 -0.08 -11.32
C ASP A 41 -7.68 0.73 -10.02
N ILE A 42 -6.85 0.24 -9.08
CA ILE A 42 -6.64 0.86 -7.77
C ILE A 42 -5.20 0.65 -7.31
N ILE A 43 -4.64 1.64 -6.64
CA ILE A 43 -3.25 1.66 -6.18
C ILE A 43 -3.21 2.11 -4.73
N GLY A 44 -2.50 1.36 -3.89
CA GLY A 44 -2.02 1.81 -2.59
C GLY A 44 -0.57 2.26 -2.71
N PHE A 45 -0.31 3.54 -2.51
CA PHE A 45 1.05 4.08 -2.52
C PHE A 45 1.62 4.19 -1.11
N GLN A 46 2.94 4.11 -0.97
CA GLN A 46 3.65 4.40 0.27
C GLN A 46 4.79 5.39 0.00
N GLU A 47 5.22 6.10 1.04
CA GLU A 47 6.28 7.13 1.02
C GLU A 47 6.02 8.32 0.08
N VAL A 48 4.77 8.68 -0.12
CA VAL A 48 4.40 9.79 -1.01
C VAL A 48 4.33 11.10 -0.23
N ASN A 49 5.25 12.03 -0.53
CA ASN A 49 5.19 13.40 -0.03
C ASN A 49 4.41 14.33 -0.98
N GLU A 50 4.26 15.59 -0.60
CA GLU A 50 3.50 16.59 -1.36
C GLU A 50 3.96 16.73 -2.82
N GLU A 51 5.29 16.87 -3.09
CA GLU A 51 5.84 16.92 -4.45
C GLU A 51 5.45 15.71 -5.31
N MET A 52 5.44 14.54 -4.67
CA MET A 52 5.08 13.28 -5.34
C MET A 52 3.57 13.19 -5.59
N GLN A 53 2.76 13.67 -4.65
CA GLN A 53 1.30 13.68 -4.79
C GLN A 53 0.84 14.64 -5.89
N ASP A 54 1.47 15.81 -5.98
CA ASP A 54 1.24 16.76 -7.08
C ASP A 54 1.56 16.12 -8.43
N PHE A 55 2.73 15.49 -8.55
CA PHE A 55 3.12 14.76 -9.75
C PHE A 55 2.10 13.68 -10.14
N LEU A 56 1.63 12.88 -9.18
CA LEU A 56 0.64 11.83 -9.43
C LEU A 56 -0.68 12.44 -9.91
N THR A 57 -1.15 13.50 -9.27
CA THR A 57 -2.42 14.17 -9.58
C THR A 57 -2.40 14.81 -10.97
N GLU A 58 -1.30 15.46 -11.34
CA GLU A 58 -1.11 16.09 -12.64
C GLU A 58 -0.92 15.08 -13.78
N THR A 59 -0.20 13.97 -13.49
CA THR A 59 0.18 12.97 -14.50
C THR A 59 -0.94 11.98 -14.80
N PHE A 60 -1.83 11.71 -13.82
CA PHE A 60 -2.88 10.70 -13.88
C PHE A 60 -4.27 11.26 -13.52
N PRO A 61 -4.79 12.21 -14.33
CA PRO A 61 -6.07 12.86 -14.05
C PRO A 61 -7.26 11.91 -14.10
N GLU A 62 -7.10 10.68 -14.61
CA GLU A 62 -8.12 9.62 -14.62
C GLU A 62 -8.33 8.96 -13.26
N TYR A 63 -7.42 9.16 -12.30
CA TYR A 63 -7.56 8.68 -10.92
C TYR A 63 -8.10 9.78 -9.99
N ILE A 64 -8.79 9.35 -8.93
CA ILE A 64 -8.94 10.12 -7.70
C ILE A 64 -7.83 9.66 -6.76
N ILE A 65 -7.10 10.61 -6.19
CA ILE A 65 -6.02 10.34 -5.23
C ILE A 65 -6.43 10.95 -3.90
N LEU A 66 -6.43 10.12 -2.83
CA LEU A 66 -6.87 10.49 -1.49
C LEU A 66 -5.76 10.22 -0.48
N GLY A 67 -5.58 11.13 0.45
CA GLY A 67 -4.59 11.06 1.52
C GLY A 67 -3.63 12.24 1.49
N HIS A 68 -2.85 12.38 2.55
CA HIS A 68 -1.85 13.43 2.73
C HIS A 68 -0.70 12.91 3.62
N GLY A 69 0.22 13.78 4.01
CA GLY A 69 1.32 13.43 4.89
C GLY A 69 0.85 13.12 6.31
N ARG A 70 1.58 12.27 7.00
CA ARG A 70 1.19 11.65 8.28
C ARG A 70 1.64 12.40 9.54
N LYS A 71 2.31 13.57 9.40
CA LYS A 71 2.68 14.41 10.55
C LYS A 71 1.48 15.19 11.10
N GLU A 72 1.69 15.82 12.25
CA GLU A 72 0.70 16.66 12.94
C GLU A 72 0.13 17.77 12.06
N ASP A 73 0.96 18.34 11.19
CA ASP A 73 0.62 19.41 10.25
C ASP A 73 0.23 18.86 8.86
N TYR A 74 0.00 17.54 8.73
CA TYR A 74 -0.27 16.84 7.49
C TYR A 74 0.83 16.90 6.43
N SER A 75 2.03 17.32 6.82
CA SER A 75 3.22 17.31 5.97
C SER A 75 3.91 15.94 5.91
N TRP A 76 4.99 15.89 5.14
CA TRP A 76 5.89 14.76 4.98
C TRP A 76 5.27 13.65 4.11
N GLU A 77 5.70 12.40 4.30
CA GLU A 77 5.21 11.27 3.52
C GLU A 77 3.90 10.70 4.06
N GLY A 78 3.07 10.24 3.17
CA GLY A 78 1.81 9.56 3.47
C GLY A 78 1.66 8.26 2.69
N THR A 79 0.48 7.66 2.80
CA THR A 79 0.11 6.40 2.14
C THR A 79 -1.14 6.57 1.27
N PRO A 80 -1.14 7.46 0.26
CA PRO A 80 -2.35 7.78 -0.49
C PRO A 80 -2.90 6.57 -1.25
N ILE A 81 -4.22 6.61 -1.47
CA ILE A 81 -4.95 5.65 -2.30
C ILE A 81 -5.32 6.34 -3.60
N ALA A 82 -5.06 5.69 -4.74
CA ALA A 82 -5.53 6.14 -6.04
C ALA A 82 -6.47 5.11 -6.65
N PHE A 83 -7.63 5.55 -7.19
CA PHE A 83 -8.56 4.66 -7.87
C PHE A 83 -9.17 5.30 -9.11
N ARG A 84 -9.51 4.48 -10.12
CA ARG A 84 -10.06 4.96 -11.39
C ARG A 84 -11.45 5.56 -11.22
N LYS A 85 -11.61 6.83 -11.63
CA LYS A 85 -12.89 7.55 -11.63
C LYS A 85 -13.97 6.84 -12.45
N SER A 86 -13.56 6.21 -13.57
CA SER A 86 -14.49 5.52 -14.47
C SER A 86 -15.02 4.22 -13.89
N ARG A 87 -14.25 3.55 -12.99
CA ARG A 87 -14.59 2.24 -12.45
C ARG A 87 -15.28 2.32 -11.10
N PHE A 88 -14.87 3.24 -10.23
CA PHE A 88 -15.35 3.26 -8.86
C PHE A 88 -16.10 4.54 -8.50
N LEU A 89 -17.08 4.38 -7.59
CA LEU A 89 -17.70 5.47 -6.83
C LEU A 89 -17.13 5.45 -5.42
N LEU A 90 -16.70 6.60 -4.93
CA LEU A 90 -16.32 6.75 -3.53
C LEU A 90 -17.60 6.82 -2.69
N HIS A 91 -17.72 5.92 -1.70
CA HIS A 91 -18.77 5.92 -0.69
C HIS A 91 -18.33 6.68 0.56
N THR A 92 -17.23 6.25 1.17
CA THR A 92 -16.61 6.93 2.32
C THR A 92 -15.08 6.91 2.19
N PHE A 93 -14.43 7.83 2.88
CA PHE A 93 -12.98 7.85 3.04
C PHE A 93 -12.64 8.20 4.48
N ARG A 94 -11.64 7.51 5.04
CA ARG A 94 -11.08 7.84 6.35
C ARG A 94 -9.59 7.56 6.39
N GLU A 95 -8.91 8.37 7.15
CA GLU A 95 -7.52 8.22 7.52
C GLU A 95 -7.43 8.14 9.05
N ARG A 96 -6.59 7.22 9.55
CA ARG A 96 -6.41 6.97 10.97
C ARG A 96 -4.95 6.77 11.29
N TRP A 97 -4.50 7.37 12.38
CA TRP A 97 -3.18 7.10 12.92
C TRP A 97 -3.18 5.75 13.65
N LEU A 98 -2.13 4.96 13.41
CA LEU A 98 -1.93 3.67 14.07
C LEU A 98 -1.36 3.93 15.47
N SER A 99 -2.18 4.50 16.32
CA SER A 99 -1.92 4.86 17.69
C SER A 99 -3.16 4.66 18.56
N LEU A 100 -3.06 4.86 19.85
CA LEU A 100 -4.21 4.84 20.76
C LEU A 100 -5.10 6.10 20.62
N GLU A 101 -4.61 7.10 19.92
CA GLU A 101 -5.30 8.37 19.61
C GLU A 101 -5.47 8.50 18.09
N GLU A 102 -6.23 7.59 17.50
CA GLU A 102 -6.35 7.39 16.04
C GLU A 102 -6.77 8.63 15.25
N ASP A 103 -7.52 9.54 15.87
CA ASP A 103 -8.00 10.78 15.26
C ASP A 103 -7.04 11.96 15.48
N LEU A 104 -5.93 11.75 16.19
CA LEU A 104 -4.96 12.80 16.48
C LEU A 104 -3.82 12.75 15.46
N PRO A 105 -3.71 13.75 14.54
CA PRO A 105 -2.63 13.80 13.58
C PRO A 105 -1.24 13.77 14.23
N GLY A 106 -0.34 12.97 13.63
CA GLY A 106 1.02 12.82 14.14
C GLY A 106 1.18 11.93 15.38
N SER A 107 0.08 11.37 15.91
CA SER A 107 0.13 10.52 17.10
C SER A 107 0.90 9.20 16.84
N ARG A 108 1.49 8.65 17.91
CA ARG A 108 2.36 7.46 17.86
C ARG A 108 2.15 6.53 19.06
N LEU A 109 2.65 5.30 18.93
CA LEU A 109 2.66 4.30 20.01
C LEU A 109 3.93 4.47 20.88
N HIS A 110 3.84 5.29 21.91
CA HIS A 110 4.96 5.51 22.83
C HIS A 110 5.26 4.28 23.70
N GLY A 111 6.55 3.99 23.89
CA GLY A 111 7.01 2.90 24.76
C GLY A 111 6.83 1.49 24.19
N MET A 112 6.44 1.34 22.92
CA MET A 112 6.22 0.07 22.25
C MET A 112 7.28 -0.26 21.19
N GLY A 113 8.36 0.53 21.13
CA GLY A 113 9.44 0.34 20.14
C GLY A 113 9.09 0.85 18.74
N GLN A 114 8.09 1.73 18.60
CA GLN A 114 7.84 2.43 17.35
C GLN A 114 8.95 3.43 17.04
N SER A 115 9.30 3.56 15.78
CA SER A 115 10.21 4.61 15.31
C SER A 115 9.65 6.01 15.54
N ASP A 116 10.45 7.05 15.21
CA ASP A 116 10.01 8.44 15.30
C ASP A 116 9.00 8.84 14.20
N CYS A 117 8.60 7.89 13.35
CA CYS A 117 7.65 8.11 12.28
C CYS A 117 6.22 7.76 12.72
N PRO A 118 5.26 8.71 12.72
CA PRO A 118 3.85 8.36 12.84
C PRO A 118 3.44 7.38 11.75
N ARG A 119 2.55 6.44 12.05
CA ARG A 119 2.02 5.46 11.08
C ARG A 119 0.53 5.64 10.92
N VAL A 120 0.07 5.47 9.69
CA VAL A 120 -1.34 5.66 9.32
C VAL A 120 -1.82 4.50 8.46
N PHE A 121 -3.11 4.25 8.49
CA PHE A 121 -3.80 3.56 7.41
C PHE A 121 -4.86 4.47 6.80
N LEU A 122 -5.10 4.27 5.52
CA LEU A 122 -6.19 4.90 4.80
C LEU A 122 -7.20 3.83 4.41
N CYS A 123 -8.47 4.19 4.43
CA CYS A 123 -9.55 3.34 3.93
C CYS A 123 -10.46 4.13 2.99
N ALA A 124 -10.63 3.63 1.78
CA ALA A 124 -11.67 4.07 0.84
C ALA A 124 -12.72 2.97 0.69
N GLU A 125 -13.96 3.24 1.10
CA GLU A 125 -15.08 2.36 0.77
C GLU A 125 -15.58 2.73 -0.63
N LEU A 126 -15.48 1.78 -1.54
CA LEU A 126 -15.72 1.97 -2.97
C LEU A 126 -16.88 1.10 -3.44
N ILE A 127 -17.63 1.59 -4.42
CA ILE A 127 -18.64 0.79 -5.14
C ILE A 127 -18.11 0.56 -6.56
N ASP A 128 -17.93 -0.70 -6.95
CA ASP A 128 -17.54 -1.07 -8.31
C ASP A 128 -18.73 -0.88 -9.25
N ARG A 129 -18.59 0.03 -10.22
CA ARG A 129 -19.64 0.34 -11.22
C ARG A 129 -19.95 -0.83 -12.15
N THR A 130 -19.09 -1.84 -12.24
CA THR A 130 -19.32 -3.01 -13.10
C THR A 130 -20.34 -3.98 -12.51
N CYS A 131 -20.48 -4.02 -11.18
CA CYS A 131 -21.41 -4.91 -10.48
C CYS A 131 -22.25 -4.22 -9.40
N TYR A 132 -22.00 -2.94 -9.12
CA TYR A 132 -22.65 -2.14 -8.06
C TYR A 132 -22.53 -2.75 -6.65
N LYS A 133 -21.43 -3.46 -6.40
CA LYS A 133 -21.13 -4.02 -5.07
C LYS A 133 -20.08 -3.16 -4.36
N PRO A 134 -20.26 -2.95 -3.04
CA PRO A 134 -19.27 -2.23 -2.23
C PRO A 134 -18.14 -3.15 -1.78
N PHE A 135 -16.96 -2.55 -1.57
CA PHE A 135 -15.82 -3.14 -0.88
C PHE A 135 -14.99 -2.05 -0.20
N SER A 136 -14.17 -2.44 0.77
CA SER A 136 -13.25 -1.53 1.45
C SER A 136 -11.84 -1.74 0.92
N PHE A 137 -11.18 -0.66 0.52
CA PHE A 137 -9.77 -0.69 0.12
C PHE A 137 -8.94 0.01 1.19
N TYR A 138 -8.03 -0.73 1.79
CA TYR A 138 -7.10 -0.27 2.82
C TYR A 138 -5.70 -0.15 2.24
N ASN A 139 -4.97 0.87 2.68
CA ASN A 139 -3.54 1.02 2.39
C ASN A 139 -2.80 1.43 3.65
N VAL A 140 -1.65 0.81 3.90
CA VAL A 140 -0.87 0.98 5.12
C VAL A 140 0.62 1.04 4.82
N HIS A 141 1.40 1.68 5.71
CA HIS A 141 2.84 1.52 5.80
C HIS A 141 3.19 1.36 7.28
N LEU A 142 3.42 0.11 7.73
CA LEU A 142 3.72 -0.21 9.11
C LEU A 142 5.11 0.27 9.52
N ASP A 143 5.39 0.26 10.82
CA ASP A 143 6.69 0.71 11.32
C ASP A 143 7.85 -0.14 10.77
N HIS A 144 8.95 0.52 10.44
CA HIS A 144 10.12 -0.12 9.85
C HIS A 144 11.03 -0.81 10.86
N LEU A 145 10.79 -0.62 12.16
CA LEU A 145 11.53 -1.37 13.17
C LEU A 145 10.90 -2.76 13.31
N TYR A 146 11.67 -3.75 12.90
CA TYR A 146 11.23 -5.12 12.72
C TYR A 146 10.85 -5.81 14.05
N GLU A 147 9.75 -6.60 14.03
CA GLU A 147 9.27 -7.44 15.15
C GLU A 147 9.06 -6.67 16.47
N THR A 148 8.64 -5.41 16.39
CA THR A 148 8.35 -4.60 17.59
C THR A 148 6.94 -4.85 18.13
N ALA A 149 6.72 -4.51 19.40
CA ALA A 149 5.36 -4.47 19.96
C ALA A 149 4.48 -3.46 19.22
N ALA A 150 5.07 -2.39 18.68
CA ALA A 150 4.35 -1.39 17.89
C ALA A 150 3.72 -2.01 16.65
N GLN A 151 4.46 -2.75 15.82
CA GLN A 151 3.90 -3.41 14.63
C GLN A 151 2.72 -4.35 14.97
N THR A 152 2.80 -5.07 16.10
CA THR A 152 1.70 -5.92 16.57
C THR A 152 0.46 -5.11 16.90
N VAL A 153 0.61 -3.99 17.60
CA VAL A 153 -0.51 -3.10 17.96
C VAL A 153 -1.05 -2.39 16.73
N GLU A 154 -0.19 -1.88 15.84
CA GLU A 154 -0.58 -1.30 14.55
C GLU A 154 -1.46 -2.25 13.74
N THR A 155 -1.05 -3.53 13.64
CA THR A 155 -1.82 -4.58 12.99
C THR A 155 -3.17 -4.81 13.65
N ALA A 156 -3.22 -4.83 14.99
CA ALA A 156 -4.46 -5.02 15.74
C ALA A 156 -5.44 -3.85 15.55
N LEU A 157 -4.94 -2.60 15.55
CA LEU A 157 -5.74 -1.40 15.30
C LEU A 157 -6.33 -1.41 13.89
N LEU A 158 -5.52 -1.73 12.89
CA LEU A 158 -5.95 -1.89 11.49
C LEU A 158 -7.05 -2.96 11.36
N TYR A 159 -6.85 -4.16 11.94
CA TYR A 159 -7.83 -5.24 11.86
C TYR A 159 -9.09 -5.01 12.70
N ARG A 160 -9.02 -4.16 13.72
CA ARG A 160 -10.22 -3.66 14.42
C ARG A 160 -11.10 -2.82 13.46
N ASP A 161 -10.51 -1.93 12.67
CA ASP A 161 -11.25 -1.13 11.68
C ASP A 161 -11.80 -2.01 10.55
N ILE A 162 -10.98 -2.90 9.98
CA ILE A 162 -11.42 -3.88 8.98
C ILE A 162 -12.59 -4.72 9.52
N GLY A 163 -12.52 -5.14 10.78
CA GLY A 163 -13.56 -5.92 11.45
C GLY A 163 -14.87 -5.15 11.67
N ALA A 164 -14.81 -3.84 11.77
CA ALA A 164 -16.00 -2.98 11.92
C ALA A 164 -16.73 -2.74 10.58
N SER A 165 -16.02 -2.82 9.44
CA SER A 165 -16.66 -2.68 8.12
C SER A 165 -17.51 -3.91 7.78
N PRO A 166 -18.72 -3.74 7.22
CA PRO A 166 -19.55 -4.86 6.76
C PRO A 166 -19.12 -5.42 5.40
N PHE A 167 -18.22 -4.74 4.71
CA PHE A 167 -17.85 -5.04 3.32
C PHE A 167 -16.67 -6.00 3.24
N PRO A 168 -16.53 -6.75 2.12
CA PRO A 168 -15.27 -7.42 1.81
C PRO A 168 -14.17 -6.38 1.61
N TYR A 169 -12.91 -6.80 1.75
CA TYR A 169 -11.81 -5.85 1.72
C TYR A 169 -10.62 -6.32 0.89
N VAL A 170 -9.84 -5.32 0.47
CA VAL A 170 -8.47 -5.44 -0.01
C VAL A 170 -7.59 -4.57 0.87
N LEU A 171 -6.46 -5.09 1.28
CA LEU A 171 -5.46 -4.40 2.10
C LEU A 171 -4.12 -4.46 1.39
N THR A 172 -3.60 -3.31 1.02
CA THR A 172 -2.27 -3.13 0.41
C THR A 172 -1.31 -2.44 1.37
N GLY A 173 -0.03 -2.60 1.15
CA GLY A 173 0.95 -1.81 1.88
C GLY A 173 2.35 -2.38 1.89
N ASP A 174 3.25 -1.55 2.40
CA ASP A 174 4.53 -1.95 2.92
C ASP A 174 4.37 -2.26 4.42
N PHE A 175 4.48 -3.54 4.75
CA PHE A 175 4.30 -4.02 6.12
C PHE A 175 5.59 -4.02 6.92
N ASN A 176 6.74 -3.77 6.27
CA ASN A 176 8.06 -3.90 6.90
C ASN A 176 8.19 -5.22 7.69
N ALA A 177 7.59 -6.28 7.18
CA ALA A 177 7.44 -7.57 7.87
C ALA A 177 7.54 -8.72 6.87
N MET A 178 8.40 -9.69 7.18
CA MET A 178 8.65 -10.88 6.36
C MET A 178 7.46 -11.87 6.42
N PRO A 179 7.33 -12.80 5.46
CA PRO A 179 6.24 -13.79 5.45
C PRO A 179 6.13 -14.65 6.72
N ASP A 180 7.25 -14.89 7.39
CA ASP A 180 7.33 -15.68 8.63
C ASP A 180 7.22 -14.83 9.91
N SER A 181 7.04 -13.51 9.79
CA SER A 181 6.89 -12.58 10.91
C SER A 181 5.61 -12.82 11.72
N THR A 182 5.59 -12.30 12.94
CA THR A 182 4.40 -12.29 13.81
C THR A 182 3.26 -11.51 13.17
N VAL A 183 3.55 -10.41 12.48
CA VAL A 183 2.58 -9.58 11.77
C VAL A 183 1.85 -10.38 10.70
N VAL A 184 2.58 -10.97 9.76
CA VAL A 184 1.98 -11.72 8.63
C VAL A 184 1.24 -12.96 9.14
N LYS A 185 1.80 -13.70 10.09
CA LYS A 185 1.12 -14.83 10.72
C LYS A 185 -0.18 -14.44 11.39
N THR A 186 -0.22 -13.31 12.10
CA THR A 186 -1.44 -12.79 12.74
C THR A 186 -2.51 -12.45 11.70
N ILE A 187 -2.13 -11.79 10.62
CA ILE A 187 -3.01 -11.45 9.50
C ILE A 187 -3.63 -12.71 8.90
N LEU A 188 -2.81 -13.72 8.60
CA LEU A 188 -3.26 -14.97 7.98
C LEU A 188 -4.01 -15.91 8.95
N ALA A 189 -3.87 -15.72 10.26
CA ALA A 189 -4.62 -16.49 11.27
C ALA A 189 -6.08 -16.03 11.44
N THR A 190 -6.49 -14.95 10.76
CA THR A 190 -7.89 -14.48 10.79
C THR A 190 -8.85 -15.53 10.22
N ASN A 191 -10.09 -15.54 10.71
CA ASN A 191 -11.09 -16.55 10.33
C ASN A 191 -12.48 -15.93 10.13
N GLY A 192 -13.44 -16.79 9.77
CA GLY A 192 -14.83 -16.38 9.54
C GLY A 192 -14.90 -15.31 8.44
N ARG A 193 -15.65 -14.23 8.69
CA ARG A 193 -15.81 -13.11 7.75
C ARG A 193 -14.48 -12.40 7.42
N LEU A 194 -13.53 -12.43 8.33
CA LEU A 194 -12.23 -11.79 8.20
C LEU A 194 -11.14 -12.71 7.63
N ARG A 195 -11.51 -13.94 7.21
CA ARG A 195 -10.51 -14.88 6.68
C ARG A 195 -9.71 -14.22 5.57
N THR A 196 -8.44 -13.95 5.87
CA THR A 196 -7.50 -13.28 4.96
C THR A 196 -6.74 -14.30 4.10
N VAL A 197 -6.58 -13.96 2.84
CA VAL A 197 -5.69 -14.64 1.89
C VAL A 197 -4.60 -13.67 1.49
N ASN A 198 -3.36 -14.15 1.37
CA ASN A 198 -2.28 -13.41 0.75
C ASN A 198 -2.39 -13.56 -0.77
N ALA A 199 -2.88 -12.52 -1.46
CA ALA A 199 -2.99 -12.52 -2.93
C ALA A 199 -1.61 -12.46 -3.61
N THR A 200 -0.56 -12.16 -2.87
CA THR A 200 0.83 -12.03 -3.34
C THR A 200 1.75 -13.10 -2.75
N GLU A 201 1.18 -14.27 -2.44
CA GLU A 201 1.96 -15.39 -1.91
C GLU A 201 2.97 -15.90 -2.95
N ASN A 202 4.21 -16.09 -2.52
CA ASN A 202 5.30 -16.65 -3.33
C ASN A 202 5.76 -15.79 -4.53
N ILE A 203 5.52 -14.48 -4.54
CA ILE A 203 6.03 -13.59 -5.62
C ILE A 203 7.52 -13.31 -5.54
N GLY A 204 8.19 -13.65 -4.43
CA GLY A 204 9.59 -13.30 -4.17
C GLY A 204 9.78 -12.02 -3.39
N GLY A 205 11.03 -11.59 -3.23
CA GLY A 205 11.38 -10.37 -2.51
C GLY A 205 10.91 -9.11 -3.23
N THR A 206 10.43 -8.13 -2.46
CA THR A 206 9.91 -6.86 -2.98
C THR A 206 10.85 -5.68 -2.78
N PHE A 207 11.74 -5.75 -1.76
CA PHE A 207 12.71 -4.70 -1.47
C PHE A 207 14.10 -5.05 -2.03
N HIS A 208 14.63 -4.20 -2.92
CA HIS A 208 15.94 -4.38 -3.55
C HIS A 208 16.93 -3.23 -3.28
N GLY A 209 16.49 -2.13 -2.62
CA GLY A 209 17.36 -1.04 -2.21
C GLY A 209 18.11 -0.38 -3.36
N PHE A 210 17.44 -0.12 -4.49
CA PHE A 210 18.03 0.38 -5.73
C PHE A 210 19.13 -0.57 -6.30
N GLY A 211 18.83 -1.87 -6.32
CA GLY A 211 19.73 -2.91 -6.82
C GLY A 211 20.86 -3.30 -5.86
N ARG A 212 20.89 -2.73 -4.64
CA ARG A 212 21.90 -3.11 -3.64
C ARG A 212 21.71 -4.54 -3.14
N TYR A 213 20.46 -5.01 -3.11
CA TYR A 213 20.05 -6.32 -2.62
C TYR A 213 19.41 -7.12 -3.76
N GLU A 214 20.16 -7.38 -4.83
CA GLU A 214 19.72 -8.21 -5.95
C GLU A 214 20.38 -9.60 -5.93
N PRO A 215 19.60 -10.70 -6.09
CA PRO A 215 18.13 -10.70 -6.17
C PRO A 215 17.50 -10.32 -4.82
N ALA A 216 16.38 -9.58 -4.87
CA ALA A 216 15.63 -9.23 -3.69
C ALA A 216 15.11 -10.49 -2.98
N VAL A 217 15.31 -10.57 -1.66
CA VAL A 217 14.90 -11.73 -0.86
C VAL A 217 13.79 -11.40 0.13
N ASP A 218 13.67 -10.13 0.52
CA ASP A 218 12.75 -9.65 1.54
C ASP A 218 11.41 -9.25 0.89
N GLN A 219 10.39 -10.11 1.04
CA GLN A 219 9.02 -9.73 0.72
C GLN A 219 8.44 -8.95 1.90
N ILE A 220 8.19 -7.66 1.72
CA ILE A 220 7.62 -6.77 2.74
C ILE A 220 6.40 -5.99 2.23
N ASP A 221 6.13 -6.03 0.92
CA ASP A 221 4.96 -5.45 0.29
C ASP A 221 3.93 -6.54 -0.04
N TYR A 222 2.67 -6.32 0.33
CA TYR A 222 1.62 -7.33 0.20
C TYR A 222 0.31 -6.77 -0.31
N VAL A 223 -0.48 -7.67 -0.91
CA VAL A 223 -1.92 -7.51 -1.11
C VAL A 223 -2.63 -8.63 -0.34
N PHE A 224 -3.28 -8.27 0.75
CA PHE A 224 -4.14 -9.18 1.52
C PHE A 224 -5.61 -8.92 1.20
N THR A 225 -6.44 -9.97 1.22
CA THR A 225 -7.86 -9.81 0.91
C THR A 225 -8.69 -10.95 1.51
N ASN A 226 -9.99 -10.69 1.72
CA ASN A 226 -10.99 -11.75 1.91
C ASN A 226 -11.89 -11.94 0.66
N MET A 227 -11.55 -11.26 -0.43
CA MET A 227 -12.20 -11.42 -1.73
C MET A 227 -11.58 -12.59 -2.49
N LYS A 228 -12.25 -13.00 -3.57
CA LYS A 228 -11.71 -14.04 -4.45
C LYS A 228 -10.45 -13.54 -5.16
N THR A 229 -9.39 -14.32 -5.10
CA THR A 229 -8.10 -14.06 -5.76
C THR A 229 -7.44 -15.37 -6.15
N ASP A 230 -6.54 -15.33 -7.11
CA ASP A 230 -5.60 -16.39 -7.43
C ASP A 230 -4.17 -15.83 -7.26
N PRO A 231 -3.42 -16.25 -6.24
CA PRO A 231 -2.05 -15.78 -6.03
C PRO A 231 -1.12 -16.05 -7.22
N ALA A 232 -1.41 -17.05 -8.05
CA ALA A 232 -0.61 -17.35 -9.24
C ALA A 232 -0.71 -16.28 -10.33
N GLU A 233 -1.71 -15.41 -10.28
CA GLU A 233 -1.88 -14.27 -11.19
C GLU A 233 -1.18 -13.00 -10.69
N SER A 234 -0.61 -13.02 -9.48
CA SER A 234 0.15 -11.89 -8.92
C SER A 234 1.59 -11.88 -9.43
N TYR A 235 2.19 -10.70 -9.46
CA TYR A 235 3.56 -10.56 -9.94
C TYR A 235 4.24 -9.29 -9.43
N LEU A 236 5.58 -9.35 -9.40
CA LEU A 236 6.44 -8.18 -9.26
C LEU A 236 6.48 -7.43 -10.59
N VAL A 237 6.31 -6.12 -10.55
CA VAL A 237 6.48 -5.28 -11.74
C VAL A 237 7.98 -5.14 -12.03
N PRO A 238 8.47 -5.63 -13.18
CA PRO A 238 9.90 -5.60 -13.44
C PRO A 238 10.45 -4.18 -13.47
N ASP A 239 11.60 -4.00 -12.85
CA ASP A 239 12.43 -2.83 -12.96
C ASP A 239 13.80 -3.22 -13.49
N ASP A 240 14.32 -2.44 -14.42
CA ASP A 240 15.68 -2.52 -14.87
C ASP A 240 16.36 -1.17 -14.67
N SER A 241 17.64 -1.18 -14.35
CA SER A 241 18.44 0.03 -14.25
C SER A 241 19.06 0.45 -15.60
N ALA A 242 18.48 0.01 -16.72
CA ALA A 242 19.05 0.24 -18.06
C ALA A 242 19.24 1.73 -18.39
N CYS A 243 18.44 2.61 -17.78
CA CYS A 243 18.60 4.07 -17.87
C CYS A 243 19.50 4.68 -16.76
N GLY A 244 20.16 3.85 -15.94
CA GLY A 244 21.06 4.30 -14.87
C GLY A 244 20.37 4.56 -13.52
N TYR A 245 19.04 4.34 -13.41
CA TYR A 245 18.27 4.46 -12.18
C TYR A 245 17.05 3.53 -12.17
N TYR A 246 16.53 3.25 -10.99
CA TYR A 246 15.33 2.45 -10.75
C TYR A 246 14.08 3.34 -10.65
N TYR A 247 12.86 2.77 -10.79
CA TYR A 247 11.63 3.54 -10.51
C TYR A 247 11.39 3.69 -9.01
N SER A 248 11.84 2.74 -8.18
CA SER A 248 11.82 2.77 -6.71
C SER A 248 12.95 1.89 -6.17
N ASP A 249 13.12 1.82 -4.86
CA ASP A 249 13.93 0.82 -4.16
C ASP A 249 13.12 -0.43 -3.77
N HIS A 250 11.81 -0.42 -4.07
CA HIS A 250 10.91 -1.56 -4.02
C HIS A 250 10.38 -1.90 -5.42
N TYR A 251 10.11 -3.17 -5.65
CA TYR A 251 9.26 -3.58 -6.76
C TYR A 251 7.80 -3.25 -6.46
N ALA A 252 7.10 -2.59 -7.36
CA ALA A 252 5.65 -2.51 -7.30
C ALA A 252 5.06 -3.92 -7.49
N VAL A 253 3.97 -4.22 -6.82
CA VAL A 253 3.34 -5.53 -6.84
C VAL A 253 1.92 -5.42 -7.38
N CYS A 254 1.57 -6.29 -8.34
CA CYS A 254 0.21 -6.39 -8.87
C CYS A 254 -0.45 -7.71 -8.47
N ALA A 255 -1.75 -7.62 -8.16
CA ALA A 255 -2.62 -8.76 -7.92
C ALA A 255 -4.01 -8.50 -8.51
N TYR A 256 -4.80 -9.57 -8.69
CA TYR A 256 -6.19 -9.50 -9.16
C TYR A 256 -7.14 -10.00 -8.08
N VAL A 257 -8.21 -9.25 -7.85
CA VAL A 257 -9.27 -9.62 -6.90
C VAL A 257 -10.64 -9.49 -7.56
N SER A 258 -11.61 -10.25 -7.10
CA SER A 258 -12.99 -10.18 -7.63
C SER A 258 -13.99 -10.14 -6.48
N ILE A 259 -15.03 -9.31 -6.63
CA ILE A 259 -16.15 -9.25 -5.69
C ILE A 259 -17.16 -10.34 -6.11
N ASP A 260 -17.45 -11.29 -5.21
CA ASP A 260 -18.43 -12.35 -5.43
C ASP A 260 -19.87 -11.86 -5.41
#